data_83748cd0a1b871cd2da7607ee868ffe8
#
_entry.id   83748cd0a1b871cd2da7607ee868ffe8
#
_cell.length_a   1.000
_cell.length_b   1.000
_cell.length_c   1.000
_cell.angle_alpha   90.00
_cell.angle_beta   90.00
_cell.angle_gamma   90.00
#
_symmetry.space_group_name_H-M   'P 1'
#
loop_
_entity.id
_entity.type
_entity.pdbx_description
1 polymer ?
#
loop_
_entity_poly.entity_id
_entity_poly.type
_entity_poly.pdbx_seq_one_letter_code
_entity_poly.pdbx_strand_id
1 'polypeptide(L)'
;MTDTFFKASRMGKVVYPVTEMLDEAYLLEPPEFEGHWDPHVWNDINAWSKAAEAVLLAFCEQDPDHCDRYKENAKAYQKRLELLDKYVHKTMASIPKEKRILITAHDAFNYFGRAYDVEGVGIQGLTTESEAGIEDIN
;
A
#
# COMPACT_ATOMS: atom_id res chain seq x y z
N MET A 1 -7.70 -11.31 7.39
CA MET A 1 -7.62 -10.01 8.13
C MET A 1 -8.99 -9.41 8.47
N THR A 2 -10.00 -9.60 7.64
CA THR A 2 -11.38 -9.08 7.83
C THR A 2 -12.00 -9.43 9.19
N ASP A 3 -11.76 -10.64 9.71
CA ASP A 3 -12.41 -11.15 10.92
C ASP A 3 -12.01 -10.38 12.20
N THR A 4 -10.78 -9.91 12.29
CA THR A 4 -10.27 -9.14 13.44
C THR A 4 -10.90 -7.75 13.51
N PHE A 5 -11.06 -7.06 12.37
CA PHE A 5 -11.69 -5.75 12.31
C PHE A 5 -13.19 -5.82 12.65
N PHE A 6 -13.88 -6.83 12.13
CA PHE A 6 -15.29 -7.07 12.48
C PHE A 6 -15.48 -7.38 13.97
N LYS A 7 -14.58 -8.17 14.58
CA LYS A 7 -14.60 -8.41 16.02
C LYS A 7 -14.39 -7.13 16.82
N ALA A 8 -13.40 -6.30 16.44
CA ALA A 8 -13.13 -5.02 17.11
C ALA A 8 -14.35 -4.09 17.02
N SER A 9 -14.97 -3.94 15.86
CA SER A 9 -16.17 -3.13 15.65
C SER A 9 -17.34 -3.62 16.51
N ARG A 10 -17.58 -4.95 16.57
CA ARG A 10 -18.62 -5.54 17.45
C ARG A 10 -18.36 -5.30 18.93
N MET A 11 -17.11 -5.10 19.31
CA MET A 11 -16.73 -4.72 20.69
C MET A 11 -16.86 -3.22 20.96
N GLY A 12 -17.47 -2.45 20.04
CA GLY A 12 -17.61 -1.01 20.15
C GLY A 12 -16.31 -0.22 19.98
N LYS A 13 -15.28 -0.84 19.37
CA LYS A 13 -14.05 -0.14 19.00
C LYS A 13 -14.24 0.55 17.66
N VAL A 14 -13.70 1.76 17.57
CA VAL A 14 -13.68 2.50 16.29
C VAL A 14 -12.61 1.89 15.40
N VAL A 15 -12.97 1.59 14.16
CA VAL A 15 -12.09 1.00 13.16
C VAL A 15 -12.17 1.85 11.89
N TYR A 16 -11.02 2.28 11.38
CA TYR A 16 -10.92 3.05 10.14
C TYR A 16 -10.21 2.21 9.07
N PRO A 17 -10.92 1.72 8.07
CA PRO A 17 -10.30 1.04 6.92
C PRO A 17 -9.70 2.08 5.98
N VAL A 18 -8.47 2.51 6.25
CA VAL A 18 -7.84 3.64 5.56
C VAL A 18 -7.72 3.44 4.04
N THR A 19 -7.67 2.21 3.57
CA THR A 19 -7.63 1.89 2.14
C THR A 19 -8.98 2.11 1.44
N GLU A 20 -10.09 1.99 2.16
CA GLU A 20 -11.43 2.30 1.63
C GLU A 20 -11.67 3.80 1.48
N MET A 21 -10.79 4.63 2.06
CA MET A 21 -10.81 6.09 1.89
C MET A 21 -10.00 6.56 0.68
N LEU A 22 -9.33 5.63 -0.02
CA LEU A 22 -8.67 5.90 -1.28
C LEU A 22 -9.69 5.90 -2.42
N ASP A 23 -9.47 6.74 -3.43
CA ASP A 23 -10.24 6.70 -4.67
C ASP A 23 -10.05 5.33 -5.34
N GLU A 24 -11.14 4.67 -5.74
CA GLU A 24 -11.11 3.36 -6.39
C GLU A 24 -10.22 3.36 -7.64
N ALA A 25 -10.08 4.50 -8.32
CA ALA A 25 -9.16 4.65 -9.45
C ALA A 25 -7.68 4.42 -9.08
N TYR A 26 -7.35 4.48 -7.81
CA TYR A 26 -6.01 4.17 -7.29
C TYR A 26 -5.80 2.69 -7.00
N LEU A 27 -6.88 1.96 -6.77
CA LEU A 27 -6.82 0.57 -6.37
C LEU A 27 -6.53 -0.33 -7.57
N LEU A 28 -5.75 -1.37 -7.35
CA LEU A 28 -5.45 -2.40 -8.34
C LEU A 28 -6.27 -3.65 -8.05
N GLU A 29 -6.84 -4.20 -9.10
CA GLU A 29 -7.51 -5.50 -9.11
C GLU A 29 -6.82 -6.38 -10.15
N PRO A 30 -5.66 -6.98 -9.82
CA PRO A 30 -4.99 -7.89 -10.73
C PRO A 30 -5.85 -9.14 -10.95
N PRO A 31 -5.73 -9.81 -12.11
CA PRO A 31 -6.53 -11.00 -12.44
C PRO A 31 -6.49 -12.10 -11.37
N GLU A 32 -5.38 -12.20 -10.65
CA GLU A 32 -5.15 -13.16 -9.58
C GLU A 32 -6.00 -12.91 -8.34
N PHE A 33 -6.56 -11.69 -8.20
CA PHE A 33 -7.36 -11.28 -7.04
C PHE A 33 -8.87 -11.46 -7.23
N GLU A 34 -9.34 -11.80 -8.41
CA GLU A 34 -10.74 -12.09 -8.77
C GLU A 34 -11.80 -11.39 -7.88
N GLY A 35 -12.04 -10.09 -8.12
CA GLY A 35 -13.05 -9.32 -7.38
C GLY A 35 -12.59 -8.75 -6.05
N HIS A 36 -11.28 -8.75 -5.78
CA HIS A 36 -10.69 -8.14 -4.59
C HIS A 36 -9.58 -7.15 -4.97
N TRP A 37 -9.48 -6.08 -4.20
CA TRP A 37 -8.39 -5.14 -4.35
C TRP A 37 -7.07 -5.71 -3.82
N ASP A 38 -5.98 -5.46 -4.54
CA ASP A 38 -4.63 -5.72 -4.04
C ASP A 38 -4.42 -4.90 -2.75
N PRO A 39 -4.12 -5.55 -1.61
CA PRO A 39 -4.00 -4.84 -0.33
C PRO A 39 -2.69 -4.06 -0.17
N HIS A 40 -1.71 -4.22 -1.07
CA HIS A 40 -0.32 -3.77 -0.90
C HIS A 40 -0.10 -2.29 -1.31
N VAL A 41 -1.10 -1.44 -1.06
CA VAL A 41 -1.10 -0.01 -1.45
C VAL A 41 0.08 0.78 -0.87
N TRP A 42 0.64 0.34 0.26
CA TRP A 42 1.78 1.01 0.91
C TRP A 42 3.08 0.98 0.11
N ASN A 43 3.15 0.18 -0.95
CA ASN A 43 4.28 0.11 -1.87
C ASN A 43 4.27 1.23 -2.94
N ASP A 44 3.17 1.99 -3.04
CA ASP A 44 3.09 3.24 -3.79
C ASP A 44 3.10 4.40 -2.78
N ILE A 45 4.15 5.23 -2.79
CA ILE A 45 4.30 6.31 -1.81
C ILE A 45 3.18 7.34 -1.92
N ASN A 46 2.66 7.59 -3.12
CA ASN A 46 1.54 8.50 -3.31
C ASN A 46 0.23 7.95 -2.73
N ALA A 47 -0.04 6.66 -2.93
CA ALA A 47 -1.19 5.99 -2.32
C ALA A 47 -1.05 5.95 -0.78
N TRP A 48 0.16 5.66 -0.28
CA TRP A 48 0.44 5.70 1.16
C TRP A 48 0.31 7.10 1.77
N SER A 49 0.69 8.13 1.04
CA SER A 49 0.48 9.54 1.43
C SER A 49 -1.01 9.84 1.65
N LYS A 50 -1.88 9.38 0.76
CA LYS A 50 -3.34 9.52 0.91
C LYS A 50 -3.89 8.70 2.09
N ALA A 51 -3.38 7.49 2.29
CA ALA A 51 -3.74 6.69 3.47
C ALA A 51 -3.35 7.41 4.78
N ALA A 52 -2.20 8.09 4.80
CA ALA A 52 -1.78 8.89 5.96
C ALA A 52 -2.70 10.10 6.22
N GLU A 53 -3.29 10.69 5.17
CA GLU A 53 -4.33 11.73 5.33
C GLU A 53 -5.59 11.16 5.99
N ALA A 54 -6.01 9.97 5.59
CA ALA A 54 -7.14 9.27 6.22
C ALA A 54 -6.88 9.00 7.70
N VAL A 55 -5.66 8.59 8.06
CA VAL A 55 -5.24 8.42 9.46
C VAL A 55 -5.30 9.74 10.23
N LEU A 56 -4.86 10.85 9.64
CA LEU A 56 -4.96 12.17 10.25
C LEU A 56 -6.42 12.53 10.57
N LEU A 57 -7.33 12.33 9.61
CA LEU A 57 -8.75 12.62 9.81
C LEU A 57 -9.33 11.80 10.96
N ALA A 58 -9.00 10.50 11.00
CA ALA A 58 -9.43 9.60 12.06
C ALA A 58 -8.94 10.06 13.45
N PHE A 59 -7.68 10.47 13.57
CA PHE A 59 -7.15 10.99 14.83
C PHE A 59 -7.82 12.30 15.24
N CYS A 60 -8.04 13.24 14.32
CA CYS A 60 -8.72 14.49 14.63
C CYS A 60 -10.18 14.29 15.04
N GLU A 61 -10.85 13.28 14.48
CA GLU A 61 -12.22 12.93 14.87
C GLU A 61 -12.29 12.34 16.28
N GLN A 62 -11.35 11.45 16.62
CA GLN A 62 -11.37 10.75 17.92
C GLN A 62 -10.76 11.58 19.06
N ASP A 63 -9.88 12.51 18.76
CA ASP A 63 -9.17 13.34 19.74
C ASP A 63 -9.01 14.77 19.19
N PRO A 64 -10.12 15.54 19.13
CA PRO A 64 -10.13 16.88 18.54
C PRO A 64 -9.24 17.86 19.30
N ASP A 65 -9.03 17.71 20.58
CA ASP A 65 -8.22 18.61 21.41
C ASP A 65 -6.73 18.59 21.00
N HIS A 66 -6.26 17.50 20.41
CA HIS A 66 -4.88 17.38 19.94
C HIS A 66 -4.75 17.42 18.40
N CYS A 67 -5.83 17.75 17.69
CA CYS A 67 -5.86 17.72 16.22
C CYS A 67 -4.74 18.56 15.57
N ASP A 68 -4.42 19.72 16.12
CA ASP A 68 -3.38 20.59 15.56
C ASP A 68 -2.00 19.93 15.64
N ARG A 69 -1.70 19.21 16.72
CA ARG A 69 -0.48 18.41 16.83
C ARG A 69 -0.44 17.28 15.80
N TYR A 70 -1.57 16.64 15.53
CA TYR A 70 -1.67 15.59 14.51
C TYR A 70 -1.43 16.16 13.11
N LYS A 71 -1.97 17.34 12.81
CA LYS A 71 -1.73 18.04 11.54
C LYS A 71 -0.24 18.38 11.34
N GLU A 72 0.44 18.88 12.38
CA GLU A 72 1.88 19.16 12.33
C GLU A 72 2.69 17.89 12.04
N ASN A 73 2.40 16.80 12.74
CA ASN A 73 3.06 15.50 12.53
C ASN A 73 2.79 14.97 11.12
N ALA A 74 1.55 15.02 10.65
CA ALA A 74 1.17 14.59 9.32
C ALA A 74 1.91 15.42 8.24
N LYS A 75 1.97 16.73 8.38
CA LYS A 75 2.72 17.62 7.46
C LYS A 75 4.21 17.26 7.41
N ALA A 76 4.82 17.00 8.56
CA ALA A 76 6.22 16.57 8.62
C ALA A 76 6.44 15.20 7.96
N TYR A 77 5.50 14.28 8.16
CA TYR A 77 5.53 12.95 7.56
C TYR A 77 5.35 13.02 6.04
N GLN A 78 4.36 13.78 5.55
CA GLN A 78 4.13 14.01 4.13
C GLN A 78 5.40 14.52 3.41
N LYS A 79 6.08 15.49 4.01
CA LYS A 79 7.33 16.01 3.45
C LYS A 79 8.42 14.93 3.34
N ARG A 80 8.48 14.00 4.29
CA ARG A 80 9.41 12.85 4.23
C ARG A 80 9.02 11.89 3.11
N LEU A 81 7.72 11.63 2.92
CA LEU A 81 7.21 10.81 1.82
C LEU A 81 7.54 11.42 0.46
N GLU A 82 7.35 12.73 0.28
CA GLU A 82 7.73 13.43 -0.96
C GLU A 82 9.23 13.29 -1.29
N LEU A 83 10.10 13.39 -0.28
CA LEU A 83 11.54 13.20 -0.46
C LEU A 83 11.88 11.75 -0.80
N LEU A 84 11.21 10.79 -0.16
CA LEU A 84 11.38 9.37 -0.44
C LEU A 84 10.94 9.03 -1.87
N ASP A 85 9.78 9.55 -2.30
CA ASP A 85 9.25 9.34 -3.65
C ASP A 85 10.25 9.82 -4.72
N LYS A 86 10.77 11.04 -4.56
CA LYS A 86 11.82 11.58 -5.45
C LYS A 86 13.08 10.73 -5.46
N TYR A 87 13.47 10.23 -4.29
CA TYR A 87 14.64 9.34 -4.19
C TYR A 87 14.41 8.03 -4.93
N VAL A 88 13.25 7.39 -4.74
CA VAL A 88 12.91 6.13 -5.41
C VAL A 88 12.83 6.33 -6.92
N HIS A 89 12.12 7.35 -7.40
CA HIS A 89 12.08 7.68 -8.83
C HIS A 89 13.48 7.84 -9.43
N LYS A 90 14.35 8.60 -8.77
CA LYS A 90 15.73 8.80 -9.22
C LYS A 90 16.53 7.49 -9.25
N THR A 91 16.35 6.67 -8.20
CA THR A 91 17.06 5.38 -8.08
C THR A 91 16.61 4.41 -9.17
N MET A 92 15.29 4.27 -9.37
CA MET A 92 14.74 3.39 -10.40
C MET A 92 15.07 3.86 -11.80
N ALA A 93 15.09 5.19 -12.03
CA ALA A 93 15.51 5.76 -13.33
C ALA A 93 16.98 5.47 -13.68
N SER A 94 17.84 5.16 -12.71
CA SER A 94 19.23 4.78 -12.96
C SER A 94 19.40 3.34 -13.51
N ILE A 95 18.35 2.52 -13.40
CA ILE A 95 18.32 1.16 -13.94
C ILE A 95 17.75 1.24 -15.37
N PRO A 96 18.42 0.66 -16.38
CA PRO A 96 17.86 0.57 -17.72
C PRO A 96 16.47 -0.08 -17.71
N LYS A 97 15.53 0.42 -18.51
CA LYS A 97 14.12 -0.01 -18.48
C LYS A 97 13.98 -1.53 -18.65
N GLU A 98 14.74 -2.11 -19.56
CA GLU A 98 14.76 -3.55 -19.86
C GLU A 98 15.31 -4.43 -18.73
N LYS A 99 15.84 -3.81 -17.66
CA LYS A 99 16.38 -4.48 -16.47
C LYS A 99 15.56 -4.21 -15.21
N ARG A 100 14.45 -3.48 -15.34
CA ARG A 100 13.58 -3.17 -14.19
C ARG A 100 12.60 -4.30 -13.96
N ILE A 101 13.12 -5.47 -13.62
CA ILE A 101 12.36 -6.66 -13.27
C ILE A 101 12.63 -6.97 -11.79
N LEU A 102 11.58 -7.09 -11.01
CA LEU A 102 11.62 -7.41 -9.58
C LEU A 102 10.98 -8.78 -9.37
N ILE A 103 11.80 -9.77 -9.06
CA ILE A 103 11.33 -11.13 -8.75
C ILE A 103 11.27 -11.28 -7.24
N THR A 104 10.11 -11.66 -6.72
CA THR A 104 9.85 -11.78 -5.28
C THR A 104 9.17 -13.11 -4.95
N ALA A 105 9.36 -13.58 -3.73
CA ALA A 105 8.69 -14.81 -3.28
C ALA A 105 7.17 -14.64 -3.18
N HIS A 106 6.71 -13.43 -2.83
CA HIS A 106 5.30 -13.08 -2.65
C HIS A 106 4.91 -11.95 -3.57
N ASP A 107 3.78 -12.05 -4.25
CA ASP A 107 3.25 -11.00 -5.12
C ASP A 107 2.65 -9.85 -4.30
N ALA A 108 3.46 -8.84 -4.01
CA ALA A 108 3.10 -7.70 -3.19
C ALA A 108 3.51 -6.34 -3.80
N PHE A 109 4.07 -6.33 -5.00
CA PHE A 109 4.75 -5.15 -5.54
C PHE A 109 4.06 -4.55 -6.78
N ASN A 110 2.80 -4.88 -7.05
CA ASN A 110 2.04 -4.36 -8.19
C ASN A 110 1.93 -2.82 -8.17
N TYR A 111 1.64 -2.25 -6.98
CA TYR A 111 1.62 -0.80 -6.80
C TYR A 111 2.99 -0.15 -6.99
N PHE A 112 4.06 -0.79 -6.50
CA PHE A 112 5.43 -0.33 -6.72
C PHE A 112 5.77 -0.37 -8.20
N GLY A 113 5.44 -1.45 -8.88
CA GLY A 113 5.65 -1.63 -10.31
C GLY A 113 5.00 -0.52 -11.13
N ARG A 114 3.73 -0.23 -10.83
CA ARG A 114 2.97 0.85 -11.45
C ARG A 114 3.59 2.23 -11.18
N ALA A 115 3.97 2.50 -9.92
CA ALA A 115 4.48 3.82 -9.54
C ALA A 115 5.85 4.12 -10.13
N TYR A 116 6.71 3.10 -10.29
CA TYR A 116 8.12 3.30 -10.62
C TYR A 116 8.57 2.62 -11.91
N ASP A 117 7.64 2.17 -12.75
CA ASP A 117 7.90 1.52 -14.04
C ASP A 117 8.84 0.29 -13.88
N VAL A 118 8.43 -0.63 -12.97
CA VAL A 118 9.13 -1.89 -12.68
C VAL A 118 8.17 -3.04 -12.93
N GLU A 119 8.62 -4.05 -13.65
CA GLU A 119 7.88 -5.30 -13.83
C GLU A 119 8.04 -6.17 -12.58
N GLY A 120 6.91 -6.45 -11.90
CA GLY A 120 6.86 -7.35 -10.74
C GLY A 120 6.53 -8.77 -11.16
N VAL A 121 7.27 -9.74 -10.63
CA VAL A 121 7.01 -11.18 -10.81
C VAL A 121 7.02 -11.84 -9.44
N GLY A 122 5.85 -12.25 -8.94
CA GLY A 122 5.72 -13.06 -7.74
C GLY A 122 5.86 -14.54 -8.05
N ILE A 123 6.72 -15.26 -7.33
CA ILE A 123 6.87 -16.72 -7.48
C ILE A 123 5.76 -17.46 -6.73
N GLN A 124 5.37 -16.97 -5.54
CA GLN A 124 4.20 -17.43 -4.81
C GLN A 124 3.05 -16.48 -5.09
N GLY A 125 1.85 -17.02 -5.25
CA GLY A 125 0.64 -16.20 -5.38
C GLY A 125 0.44 -15.24 -4.20
N LEU A 126 -0.69 -14.55 -4.19
CA LEU A 126 -1.02 -13.43 -3.29
C LEU A 126 -1.09 -13.79 -1.82
N THR A 127 -1.24 -15.05 -1.48
CA THR A 127 -1.26 -15.53 -0.10
C THR A 127 0.02 -16.30 0.19
N THR A 128 0.63 -16.00 1.32
CA THR A 128 1.78 -16.76 1.85
C THR A 128 1.43 -18.21 2.24
N GLU A 129 0.17 -18.60 2.08
CA GLU A 129 -0.34 -19.95 2.35
C GLU A 129 -0.23 -20.88 1.13
N SER A 130 -0.01 -20.34 -0.08
CA SER A 130 0.24 -21.15 -1.27
C SER A 130 1.74 -21.48 -1.38
N GLU A 131 2.09 -22.76 -1.33
CA GLU A 131 3.45 -23.20 -1.66
C GLU A 131 3.68 -22.99 -3.17
N ALA A 132 4.85 -22.46 -3.53
CA ALA A 132 5.26 -22.33 -4.92
C ALA A 132 5.34 -23.73 -5.55
N GLY A 133 4.54 -23.97 -6.58
CA GLY A 133 4.63 -25.19 -7.38
C GLY A 133 5.88 -25.18 -8.26
N ILE A 134 6.35 -26.36 -8.66
CA ILE A 134 7.48 -26.49 -9.62
C ILE A 134 7.16 -25.80 -10.95
N GLU A 135 5.87 -25.64 -11.27
CA GLU A 135 5.39 -24.99 -12.49
C GLU A 135 5.60 -23.47 -12.46
N ASP A 136 5.72 -22.85 -11.27
CA ASP A 136 5.91 -21.41 -11.08
C ASP A 136 7.38 -20.97 -11.26
N ILE A 137 8.29 -21.95 -11.42
CA ILE A 137 9.75 -21.72 -11.51
C ILE A 137 10.29 -21.92 -12.95
N ASN A 138 9.47 -22.40 -13.88
CA ASN A 138 9.81 -22.60 -15.29
C ASN A 138 9.34 -21.38 -16.13
#